data_6638927b634d42e4fd7995488ed3dbd7
#
_entry.id   6638927b634d42e4fd7995488ed3dbd7
#
_cell.length_a   1.000
_cell.length_b   1.000
_cell.length_c   1.000
_cell.angle_alpha   90.00
_cell.angle_beta   90.00
_cell.angle_gamma   90.00
#
_symmetry.space_group_name_H-M   'P 1'
#
loop_
_entity.id
_entity.type
_entity.pdbx_description
1 polymer ?
#
loop_
_entity_poly.entity_id
_entity_poly.type
_entity_poly.pdbx_seq_one_letter_code
_entity_poly.pdbx_strand_id
1 'polypeptide(L)'
;MDSLKNMIFDLSESNGTSGAEGEISDIIENYVSAFAEVKKDKFGNVTAYMPAGEKTILLDAHMDRIGMIVTHIEDGGFLRVAKCGGMDARVLAAQDVTVWGRKPVYGVVTSTPPHLSTPEDAKKAKDFDSILIDTGLSKEEAEKLISWGDRITVKCPHGELENGRIFGAALDDRAGCAVIIRAARLVAESKDRPSVKLLFSGQEETGGDGAVTGSYNLVADECLSVDVSFADAPDMPSEKCGKLNKGPMIGIAPVLDYRISQKLKETAEAKKIPYQLEIMGDSTGTNADDIAISKGGIRTGLVSVPQRNMHTGVEIISLEDVENSAKLIAEYILGGGLDA
;
A
#
# COMPACT_ATOMS: atom_id res chain seq x y z
N MET A 1 12.97 13.81 -8.52
CA MET A 1 13.27 12.63 -7.65
C MET A 1 13.13 13.00 -6.17
N ASP A 2 13.79 14.06 -5.67
CA ASP A 2 13.69 14.42 -4.23
C ASP A 2 12.27 14.71 -3.75
N SER A 3 11.45 15.41 -4.57
CA SER A 3 10.04 15.66 -4.20
C SER A 3 9.18 14.39 -4.16
N LEU A 4 9.45 13.40 -5.02
CA LEU A 4 8.76 12.10 -5.01
C LEU A 4 9.18 11.27 -3.79
N LYS A 5 10.48 11.21 -3.50
CA LYS A 5 11.04 10.55 -2.31
C LYS A 5 10.41 11.10 -1.02
N ASN A 6 10.40 12.43 -0.87
CA ASN A 6 9.82 13.06 0.31
C ASN A 6 8.33 12.75 0.45
N MET A 7 7.57 12.78 -0.67
CA MET A 7 6.16 12.38 -0.65
C MET A 7 5.98 10.93 -0.18
N ILE A 8 6.80 9.98 -0.67
CA ILE A 8 6.73 8.58 -0.22
C ILE A 8 7.02 8.50 1.28
N PHE A 9 8.01 9.22 1.78
CA PHE A 9 8.35 9.22 3.21
C PHE A 9 7.24 9.82 4.06
N ASP A 10 6.66 10.96 3.66
CA ASP A 10 5.52 11.58 4.35
C ASP A 10 4.32 10.62 4.42
N LEU A 11 4.04 9.91 3.32
CA LEU A 11 2.98 8.90 3.27
C LEU A 11 3.32 7.70 4.18
N SER A 12 4.55 7.21 4.14
CA SER A 12 5.01 6.00 4.83
C SER A 12 5.07 6.15 6.36
N GLU A 13 5.37 7.35 6.88
CA GLU A 13 5.46 7.60 8.32
C GLU A 13 4.11 7.71 9.03
N SER A 14 3.05 8.04 8.28
CA SER A 14 1.73 8.27 8.87
C SER A 14 1.11 6.99 9.43
N ASN A 15 0.31 7.15 10.48
CA ASN A 15 -0.63 6.12 10.88
C ASN A 15 -1.64 5.86 9.76
N GLY A 16 -2.23 4.69 9.76
CA GLY A 16 -3.22 4.29 8.74
C GLY A 16 -3.33 2.78 8.67
N THR A 17 -3.23 2.10 9.81
CA THR A 17 -3.58 0.67 9.90
C THR A 17 -5.04 0.51 9.49
N SER A 18 -5.37 -0.60 8.80
CA SER A 18 -6.72 -0.92 8.32
C SER A 18 -7.80 -0.56 9.34
N GLY A 19 -8.79 0.24 8.92
CA GLY A 19 -9.87 0.77 9.75
C GLY A 19 -9.47 1.95 10.66
N ALA A 20 -8.29 2.56 10.45
CA ALA A 20 -7.84 3.77 11.14
C ALA A 20 -7.03 4.70 10.21
N GLU A 21 -7.51 4.89 8.99
CA GLU A 21 -6.81 5.59 7.89
C GLU A 21 -6.94 7.13 7.95
N GLY A 22 -7.50 7.70 9.03
CA GLY A 22 -7.80 9.13 9.11
C GLY A 22 -6.59 10.03 8.83
N GLU A 23 -5.45 9.77 9.46
CA GLU A 23 -4.24 10.60 9.31
C GLU A 23 -3.70 10.54 7.87
N ILE A 24 -3.56 9.34 7.30
CA ILE A 24 -3.09 9.20 5.92
C ILE A 24 -4.06 9.82 4.93
N SER A 25 -5.37 9.71 5.16
CA SER A 25 -6.37 10.31 4.28
C SER A 25 -6.25 11.84 4.23
N ASP A 26 -5.89 12.49 5.35
CA ASP A 26 -5.65 13.93 5.41
C ASP A 26 -4.35 14.32 4.66
N ILE A 27 -3.31 13.51 4.77
CA ILE A 27 -2.05 13.72 4.04
C ILE A 27 -2.28 13.59 2.53
N ILE A 28 -2.98 12.55 2.09
CA ILE A 28 -3.33 12.34 0.67
C ILE A 28 -4.16 13.53 0.14
N GLU A 29 -5.20 13.95 0.87
CA GLU A 29 -6.00 15.11 0.51
C GLU A 29 -5.12 16.35 0.27
N ASN A 30 -4.15 16.61 1.15
CA ASN A 30 -3.22 17.73 0.99
C ASN A 30 -2.38 17.62 -0.30
N TYR A 31 -1.99 16.40 -0.69
CA TYR A 31 -1.20 16.19 -1.92
C TYR A 31 -2.00 16.36 -3.21
N VAL A 32 -3.31 16.09 -3.20
CA VAL A 32 -4.14 16.07 -4.42
C VAL A 32 -5.06 17.27 -4.57
N SER A 33 -5.41 18.00 -3.50
CA SER A 33 -6.34 19.14 -3.52
C SER A 33 -5.89 20.31 -4.40
N ALA A 34 -4.59 20.42 -4.68
CA ALA A 34 -4.06 21.50 -5.54
C ALA A 34 -4.46 21.34 -7.03
N PHE A 35 -4.87 20.13 -7.48
CA PHE A 35 -5.14 19.85 -8.89
C PHE A 35 -6.41 19.00 -9.14
N ALA A 36 -7.11 18.58 -8.10
CA ALA A 36 -8.30 17.74 -8.20
C ALA A 36 -9.37 18.14 -7.18
N GLU A 37 -10.64 17.85 -7.50
CA GLU A 37 -11.74 17.93 -6.55
C GLU A 37 -11.73 16.70 -5.65
N VAL A 38 -11.55 16.88 -4.34
CA VAL A 38 -11.37 15.79 -3.36
C VAL A 38 -12.66 15.56 -2.56
N LYS A 39 -12.98 14.29 -2.29
CA LYS A 39 -14.07 13.85 -1.42
C LYS A 39 -13.63 12.65 -0.60
N LYS A 40 -14.08 12.60 0.65
CA LYS A 40 -14.01 11.42 1.51
C LYS A 40 -15.39 10.77 1.59
N ASP A 41 -15.44 9.47 1.44
CA ASP A 41 -16.70 8.74 1.58
C ASP A 41 -16.94 8.29 3.04
N LYS A 42 -18.07 7.60 3.27
CA LYS A 42 -18.44 7.12 4.61
C LYS A 42 -17.56 5.97 5.10
N PHE A 43 -16.89 5.29 4.19
CA PHE A 43 -15.99 4.19 4.50
C PHE A 43 -14.58 4.70 4.88
N GLY A 44 -14.29 5.96 4.54
CA GLY A 44 -13.00 6.61 4.76
C GLY A 44 -12.12 6.68 3.53
N ASN A 45 -12.56 6.13 2.37
CA ASN A 45 -11.83 6.27 1.12
C ASN A 45 -11.69 7.74 0.73
N VAL A 46 -10.54 8.08 0.14
CA VAL A 46 -10.31 9.38 -0.48
C VAL A 46 -10.47 9.23 -1.99
N THR A 47 -11.33 10.06 -2.58
CA THR A 47 -11.50 10.13 -4.02
C THR A 47 -11.13 11.52 -4.53
N ALA A 48 -10.45 11.59 -5.68
CA ALA A 48 -10.11 12.84 -6.31
C ALA A 48 -10.50 12.82 -7.78
N TYR A 49 -11.06 13.92 -8.29
CA TYR A 49 -11.57 14.02 -9.67
C TYR A 49 -10.90 15.15 -10.44
N MET A 50 -10.41 14.81 -11.63
CA MET A 50 -9.78 15.72 -12.58
C MET A 50 -10.55 15.68 -13.91
N PRO A 51 -11.55 16.54 -14.11
CA PRO A 51 -12.37 16.54 -15.32
C PRO A 51 -11.55 16.91 -16.57
N ALA A 52 -11.88 16.26 -17.69
CA ALA A 52 -11.38 16.58 -19.04
C ALA A 52 -12.33 16.02 -20.10
N GLY A 53 -11.91 15.04 -20.93
CA GLY A 53 -12.77 14.39 -21.94
C GLY A 53 -13.90 13.56 -21.35
N GLU A 54 -14.72 12.99 -22.23
CA GLU A 54 -15.92 12.20 -21.85
C GLU A 54 -15.53 10.87 -21.19
N LYS A 55 -14.51 10.19 -21.70
CA LYS A 55 -13.98 8.95 -21.13
C LYS A 55 -13.36 9.20 -19.75
N THR A 56 -13.56 8.27 -18.85
CA THR A 56 -12.99 8.34 -17.48
C THR A 56 -12.10 7.14 -17.20
N ILE A 57 -10.87 7.41 -16.77
CA ILE A 57 -9.92 6.41 -16.27
C ILE A 57 -9.82 6.56 -14.74
N LEU A 58 -10.04 5.46 -14.03
CA LEU A 58 -9.84 5.35 -12.60
C LEU A 58 -8.40 4.88 -12.33
N LEU A 59 -7.71 5.53 -11.42
CA LEU A 59 -6.46 5.06 -10.82
C LEU A 59 -6.76 4.68 -9.38
N ASP A 60 -6.37 3.50 -8.96
CA ASP A 60 -6.58 3.00 -7.60
C ASP A 60 -5.25 2.58 -6.97
N ALA A 61 -5.12 2.82 -5.66
CA ALA A 61 -4.07 2.33 -4.80
C ALA A 61 -4.59 2.32 -3.35
N HIS A 62 -4.22 1.32 -2.54
CA HIS A 62 -4.68 1.33 -1.17
C HIS A 62 -3.81 2.21 -0.25
N MET A 63 -4.46 2.84 0.71
CA MET A 63 -3.79 3.75 1.64
C MET A 63 -3.62 3.15 3.04
N ASP A 64 -4.27 2.03 3.35
CA ASP A 64 -4.06 1.36 4.61
C ASP A 64 -2.75 0.57 4.63
N ARG A 65 -2.42 0.04 5.78
CA ARG A 65 -1.21 -0.74 6.01
C ARG A 65 -1.48 -1.82 7.04
N ILE A 66 -0.67 -2.86 7.03
CA ILE A 66 -0.64 -3.85 8.10
C ILE A 66 -0.28 -3.23 9.45
N GLY A 67 -0.75 -3.86 10.51
CA GLY A 67 -0.45 -3.48 11.89
C GLY A 67 -1.06 -4.43 12.90
N MET A 68 -1.28 -3.91 14.09
CA MET A 68 -1.90 -4.66 15.21
C MET A 68 -3.01 -3.83 15.84
N ILE A 69 -3.88 -4.50 16.59
CA ILE A 69 -4.95 -3.88 17.37
C ILE A 69 -4.87 -4.35 18.82
N VAL A 70 -5.03 -3.44 19.77
CA VAL A 70 -5.07 -3.77 21.21
C VAL A 70 -6.34 -4.56 21.52
N THR A 71 -6.19 -5.76 22.07
CA THR A 71 -7.31 -6.60 22.49
C THR A 71 -7.51 -6.63 23.98
N HIS A 72 -6.45 -6.44 24.77
CA HIS A 72 -6.51 -6.44 26.23
C HIS A 72 -5.32 -5.73 26.85
N ILE A 73 -5.49 -5.21 28.09
CA ILE A 73 -4.43 -4.64 28.94
C ILE A 73 -4.30 -5.53 30.16
N GLU A 74 -3.18 -6.23 30.29
CA GLU A 74 -2.90 -7.15 31.38
C GLU A 74 -2.68 -6.43 32.72
N ASP A 75 -2.81 -7.14 33.83
CA ASP A 75 -2.60 -6.56 35.18
C ASP A 75 -1.21 -5.94 35.36
N GLY A 76 -0.20 -6.45 34.65
CA GLY A 76 1.15 -5.86 34.61
C GLY A 76 1.32 -4.68 33.64
N GLY A 77 0.26 -4.24 32.97
CA GLY A 77 0.32 -3.15 31.98
C GLY A 77 0.75 -3.56 30.57
N PHE A 78 1.07 -4.84 30.36
CA PHE A 78 1.38 -5.36 29.02
C PHE A 78 0.12 -5.37 28.14
N LEU A 79 0.28 -5.10 26.85
CA LEU A 79 -0.82 -5.11 25.91
C LEU A 79 -0.86 -6.45 25.14
N ARG A 80 -2.03 -7.09 25.11
CA ARG A 80 -2.32 -8.15 24.14
C ARG A 80 -2.82 -7.55 22.86
N VAL A 81 -2.48 -8.22 21.75
CA VAL A 81 -2.75 -7.71 20.42
C VAL A 81 -3.29 -8.81 19.52
N ALA A 82 -4.04 -8.40 18.49
CA ALA A 82 -4.36 -9.20 17.32
C ALA A 82 -3.77 -8.53 16.09
N LYS A 83 -3.54 -9.30 15.02
CA LYS A 83 -3.05 -8.76 13.76
C LYS A 83 -4.15 -8.02 12.99
N CYS A 84 -3.78 -6.95 12.31
CA CYS A 84 -4.54 -6.32 11.24
C CYS A 84 -3.75 -6.51 9.95
N GLY A 85 -4.28 -7.30 9.02
CA GLY A 85 -3.58 -7.68 7.78
C GLY A 85 -2.55 -8.80 7.95
N GLY A 86 -1.68 -8.92 6.97
CA GLY A 86 -0.75 -10.04 6.78
C GLY A 86 0.52 -10.01 7.62
N MET A 87 0.47 -9.61 8.89
CA MET A 87 1.66 -9.55 9.76
C MET A 87 2.26 -10.91 10.08
N ASP A 88 3.57 -11.01 10.00
CA ASP A 88 4.35 -12.20 10.36
C ASP A 88 4.93 -12.08 11.77
N ALA A 89 4.56 -13.00 12.65
CA ALA A 89 5.05 -13.05 14.03
C ALA A 89 6.58 -13.23 14.14
N ARG A 90 7.22 -13.81 13.10
CA ARG A 90 8.68 -14.08 13.09
C ARG A 90 9.51 -12.80 13.11
N VAL A 91 8.99 -11.70 12.54
CA VAL A 91 9.71 -10.44 12.42
C VAL A 91 9.38 -9.44 13.53
N LEU A 92 8.53 -9.81 14.50
CA LEU A 92 8.03 -8.87 15.50
C LEU A 92 8.85 -8.84 16.80
N ALA A 93 9.53 -9.94 17.15
CA ALA A 93 10.27 -10.02 18.42
C ALA A 93 11.28 -8.86 18.59
N ALA A 94 11.17 -8.15 19.70
CA ALA A 94 12.01 -6.99 20.06
C ALA A 94 11.90 -5.78 19.10
N GLN A 95 10.83 -5.72 18.28
CA GLN A 95 10.57 -4.54 17.45
C GLN A 95 10.00 -3.39 18.27
N ASP A 96 10.43 -2.19 17.90
CA ASP A 96 9.84 -0.95 18.38
C ASP A 96 8.45 -0.74 17.74
N VAL A 97 7.48 -0.29 18.53
CA VAL A 97 6.13 -0.03 18.05
C VAL A 97 5.62 1.32 18.56
N THR A 98 4.63 1.85 17.84
CA THR A 98 3.82 2.98 18.28
C THR A 98 2.39 2.49 18.50
N VAL A 99 1.88 2.67 19.71
CA VAL A 99 0.46 2.47 20.05
C VAL A 99 -0.26 3.79 19.85
N TRP A 100 -1.24 3.81 18.95
CA TRP A 100 -2.01 4.99 18.56
C TRP A 100 -3.25 5.15 19.45
N GLY A 101 -3.01 5.45 20.73
CA GLY A 101 -4.06 5.74 21.70
C GLY A 101 -4.45 7.23 21.68
N ARG A 102 -4.87 7.77 22.84
CA ARG A 102 -5.19 9.22 22.97
C ARG A 102 -4.03 10.13 22.58
N LYS A 103 -2.84 9.64 22.66
CA LYS A 103 -1.60 10.17 22.08
C LYS A 103 -0.72 8.99 21.70
N PRO A 104 0.24 9.16 20.79
CA PRO A 104 1.20 8.10 20.49
C PRO A 104 1.96 7.67 21.75
N VAL A 105 1.99 6.35 22.00
CA VAL A 105 2.73 5.72 23.11
C VAL A 105 3.76 4.80 22.52
N TYR A 106 5.01 4.95 22.91
CA TYR A 106 6.08 4.05 22.53
C TYR A 106 5.94 2.71 23.25
N GLY A 107 6.22 1.62 22.55
CA GLY A 107 6.26 0.28 23.13
C GLY A 107 7.27 -0.62 22.44
N VAL A 108 7.56 -1.76 23.04
CA VAL A 108 8.45 -2.78 22.52
C VAL A 108 7.75 -4.13 22.55
N VAL A 109 7.84 -4.87 21.45
CA VAL A 109 7.33 -6.24 21.41
C VAL A 109 8.21 -7.14 22.28
N THR A 110 7.62 -7.85 23.25
CA THR A 110 8.36 -8.68 24.19
C THR A 110 9.02 -9.87 23.48
N SER A 111 10.20 -10.24 23.95
CA SER A 111 10.94 -11.42 23.48
C SER A 111 11.34 -12.32 24.64
N THR A 112 11.30 -13.63 24.45
CA THR A 112 11.83 -14.59 25.40
C THR A 112 13.30 -14.84 25.10
N PRO A 113 14.22 -14.63 26.05
CA PRO A 113 15.64 -14.86 25.81
C PRO A 113 15.94 -16.33 25.52
N PRO A 114 16.92 -16.65 24.65
CA PRO A 114 17.19 -18.03 24.22
C PRO A 114 17.45 -19.02 25.36
N HIS A 115 18.10 -18.60 26.45
CA HIS A 115 18.40 -19.46 27.60
C HIS A 115 17.22 -19.78 28.51
N LEU A 116 16.05 -19.15 28.27
CA LEU A 116 14.77 -19.48 28.91
C LEU A 116 13.78 -20.17 27.94
N SER A 117 14.21 -20.40 26.70
CA SER A 117 13.42 -21.06 25.66
C SER A 117 13.78 -22.55 25.58
N THR A 118 12.81 -23.40 25.25
CA THR A 118 13.08 -24.80 24.94
C THR A 118 13.64 -24.96 23.52
N PRO A 119 14.30 -26.09 23.19
CA PRO A 119 14.74 -26.34 21.80
C PRO A 119 13.59 -26.39 20.79
N GLU A 120 12.37 -26.72 21.23
CA GLU A 120 11.16 -26.69 20.41
C GLU A 120 10.70 -25.24 20.17
N ASP A 121 10.71 -24.40 21.20
CA ASP A 121 10.36 -22.97 21.06
C ASP A 121 11.30 -22.24 20.11
N ALA A 122 12.60 -22.60 20.14
CA ALA A 122 13.61 -22.00 19.26
C ALA A 122 13.38 -22.30 17.75
N LYS A 123 12.56 -23.31 17.42
CA LYS A 123 12.27 -23.74 16.04
C LYS A 123 10.95 -23.18 15.49
N LYS A 124 10.14 -22.53 16.32
CA LYS A 124 8.81 -22.03 15.93
C LYS A 124 8.70 -20.53 16.22
N ALA A 125 8.03 -19.80 15.32
CA ALA A 125 7.53 -18.49 15.67
C ALA A 125 6.52 -18.60 16.82
N LYS A 126 6.47 -17.59 17.68
CA LYS A 126 5.37 -17.49 18.66
C LYS A 126 4.05 -17.38 17.94
N ASP A 127 3.01 -18.01 18.47
CA ASP A 127 1.66 -17.75 18.04
C ASP A 127 1.33 -16.26 18.29
N PHE A 128 0.63 -15.64 17.36
CA PHE A 128 0.36 -14.21 17.43
C PHE A 128 -0.34 -13.81 18.72
N ASP A 129 -1.25 -14.64 19.21
CA ASP A 129 -1.99 -14.46 20.47
C ASP A 129 -1.08 -14.46 21.73
N SER A 130 0.15 -14.93 21.61
CA SER A 130 1.15 -14.91 22.70
C SER A 130 2.07 -13.70 22.67
N ILE A 131 1.91 -12.82 21.68
CA ILE A 131 2.68 -11.58 21.56
C ILE A 131 2.15 -10.57 22.57
N LEU A 132 3.07 -9.97 23.31
CA LEU A 132 2.79 -8.90 24.26
C LEU A 132 3.64 -7.66 23.88
N ILE A 133 3.09 -6.49 24.16
CA ILE A 133 3.80 -5.22 24.02
C ILE A 133 4.00 -4.62 25.40
N ASP A 134 5.24 -4.26 25.68
CA ASP A 134 5.64 -3.54 26.87
C ASP A 134 5.74 -2.05 26.55
N THR A 135 4.96 -1.24 27.24
CA THR A 135 4.99 0.22 27.16
C THR A 135 5.65 0.87 28.39
N GLY A 136 6.06 0.08 29.37
CA GLY A 136 6.59 0.54 30.66
C GLY A 136 5.55 1.18 31.57
N LEU A 137 4.27 1.17 31.19
CA LEU A 137 3.16 1.74 31.98
C LEU A 137 2.58 0.68 32.93
N SER A 138 2.10 1.11 34.11
CA SER A 138 1.19 0.30 34.89
C SER A 138 -0.16 0.14 34.18
N LYS A 139 -1.00 -0.81 34.61
CA LYS A 139 -2.33 -1.00 34.03
C LYS A 139 -3.15 0.30 34.09
N GLU A 140 -3.17 0.95 35.26
CA GLU A 140 -3.93 2.18 35.49
C GLU A 140 -3.43 3.35 34.63
N GLU A 141 -2.13 3.40 34.34
CA GLU A 141 -1.56 4.41 33.44
C GLU A 141 -1.87 4.08 31.98
N ALA A 142 -1.77 2.82 31.60
CA ALA A 142 -2.09 2.36 30.24
C ALA A 142 -3.57 2.62 29.92
N GLU A 143 -4.51 2.27 30.79
CA GLU A 143 -5.95 2.50 30.60
C GLU A 143 -6.35 3.97 30.46
N LYS A 144 -5.51 4.92 30.94
CA LYS A 144 -5.74 6.35 30.70
C LYS A 144 -5.37 6.81 29.30
N LEU A 145 -4.47 6.12 28.64
CA LEU A 145 -3.88 6.52 27.36
C LEU A 145 -4.30 5.61 26.20
N ILE A 146 -4.54 4.33 26.49
CA ILE A 146 -4.75 3.26 25.52
C ILE A 146 -6.11 2.63 25.79
N SER A 147 -6.84 2.36 24.72
CA SER A 147 -8.14 1.68 24.73
C SER A 147 -8.06 0.39 23.92
N TRP A 148 -8.95 -0.54 24.22
CA TRP A 148 -9.17 -1.70 23.35
C TRP A 148 -9.59 -1.20 21.96
N GLY A 149 -9.01 -1.76 20.93
CA GLY A 149 -9.24 -1.32 19.57
C GLY A 149 -8.23 -0.28 19.04
N ASP A 150 -7.38 0.29 19.87
CA ASP A 150 -6.32 1.20 19.41
C ASP A 150 -5.35 0.44 18.50
N ARG A 151 -4.93 1.09 17.43
CA ARG A 151 -4.01 0.52 16.44
C ARG A 151 -2.56 0.63 16.87
N ILE A 152 -1.76 -0.31 16.38
CA ILE A 152 -0.34 -0.36 16.68
C ILE A 152 0.43 -0.58 15.38
N THR A 153 1.44 0.22 15.14
CA THR A 153 2.33 0.06 13.99
C THR A 153 3.76 -0.26 14.43
N VAL A 154 4.44 -1.09 13.67
CA VAL A 154 5.89 -1.27 13.83
C VAL A 154 6.56 0.05 13.46
N LYS A 155 7.43 0.53 14.34
CA LYS A 155 8.20 1.75 14.11
C LYS A 155 9.45 1.41 13.33
N CYS A 156 9.52 1.92 12.11
CA CYS A 156 10.70 1.78 11.27
C CYS A 156 11.16 3.17 10.83
N PRO A 157 12.45 3.49 10.90
CA PRO A 157 12.96 4.65 10.21
C PRO A 157 12.84 4.45 8.71
N HIS A 158 12.60 5.51 7.97
CA HIS A 158 12.79 5.51 6.52
C HIS A 158 14.20 6.00 6.17
N GLY A 159 14.66 5.66 4.98
CA GLY A 159 15.97 6.11 4.51
C GLY A 159 16.31 5.63 3.12
N GLU A 160 17.54 5.92 2.74
CA GLU A 160 18.09 5.60 1.42
C GLU A 160 19.12 4.48 1.52
N LEU A 161 19.09 3.61 0.53
CA LEU A 161 20.11 2.61 0.27
C LEU A 161 20.81 2.94 -1.05
N GLU A 162 21.94 2.29 -1.27
CA GLU A 162 22.68 2.44 -2.54
C GLU A 162 21.82 2.08 -3.77
N ASN A 163 22.18 2.62 -4.93
CA ASN A 163 21.52 2.39 -6.22
C ASN A 163 20.07 2.94 -6.31
N GLY A 164 19.79 4.07 -5.64
CA GLY A 164 18.50 4.75 -5.72
C GLY A 164 17.34 3.98 -5.06
N ARG A 165 17.66 3.07 -4.15
CA ARG A 165 16.66 2.36 -3.35
C ARG A 165 16.34 3.13 -2.09
N ILE A 166 15.10 3.01 -1.66
CA ILE A 166 14.63 3.55 -0.39
C ILE A 166 14.02 2.43 0.44
N PHE A 167 14.03 2.63 1.75
CA PHE A 167 13.40 1.72 2.68
C PHE A 167 12.50 2.48 3.66
N GLY A 168 11.49 1.80 4.13
CA GLY A 168 10.54 2.30 5.12
C GLY A 168 9.51 1.23 5.46
N ALA A 169 8.59 1.55 6.35
CA ALA A 169 7.41 0.75 6.58
C ALA A 169 6.26 1.23 5.69
N ALA A 170 5.28 0.38 5.44
CA ALA A 170 4.08 0.71 4.67
C ALA A 170 4.36 1.26 3.26
N LEU A 171 5.45 0.85 2.61
CA LEU A 171 5.63 1.10 1.18
C LEU A 171 4.58 0.31 0.37
N ASP A 172 4.08 -0.75 0.93
CA ASP A 172 2.85 -1.44 0.64
C ASP A 172 1.67 -0.69 1.31
N ASP A 173 0.77 0.02 0.61
CA ASP A 173 0.92 0.43 -0.80
C ASP A 173 1.00 1.97 -0.90
N ARG A 174 1.75 2.59 0.03
CA ARG A 174 2.03 4.04 -0.03
C ARG A 174 2.89 4.38 -1.25
N ALA A 175 3.64 3.41 -1.77
CA ALA A 175 4.35 3.54 -3.04
C ALA A 175 3.37 3.68 -4.21
N GLY A 176 2.33 2.86 -4.28
CA GLY A 176 1.26 2.99 -5.26
C GLY A 176 0.45 4.28 -5.10
N CYS A 177 0.15 4.69 -3.87
CA CYS A 177 -0.43 6.02 -3.62
C CYS A 177 0.44 7.13 -4.23
N ALA A 178 1.76 7.08 -4.04
CA ALA A 178 2.69 8.05 -4.62
C ALA A 178 2.74 7.96 -6.16
N VAL A 179 2.66 6.74 -6.72
CA VAL A 179 2.59 6.51 -8.18
C VAL A 179 1.37 7.20 -8.77
N ILE A 180 0.16 6.97 -8.23
CA ILE A 180 -1.06 7.55 -8.81
C ILE A 180 -1.13 9.07 -8.62
N ILE A 181 -0.65 9.62 -7.50
CA ILE A 181 -0.51 11.07 -7.30
C ILE A 181 0.47 11.66 -8.32
N ARG A 182 1.62 11.01 -8.53
CA ARG A 182 2.64 11.47 -9.48
C ARG A 182 2.14 11.39 -10.91
N ALA A 183 1.47 10.31 -11.31
CA ALA A 183 0.87 10.15 -12.63
C ALA A 183 -0.19 11.24 -12.90
N ALA A 184 -1.07 11.48 -11.93
CA ALA A 184 -2.09 12.52 -12.03
C ALA A 184 -1.47 13.92 -12.21
N ARG A 185 -0.41 14.25 -11.47
CA ARG A 185 0.32 15.51 -11.65
C ARG A 185 0.95 15.65 -13.03
N LEU A 186 1.48 14.58 -13.61
CA LEU A 186 2.08 14.59 -14.96
C LEU A 186 1.06 14.91 -16.05
N VAL A 187 -0.20 14.56 -15.85
CA VAL A 187 -1.28 14.80 -16.82
C VAL A 187 -2.15 16.02 -16.49
N ALA A 188 -1.97 16.65 -15.34
CA ALA A 188 -2.87 17.68 -14.81
C ALA A 188 -3.04 18.89 -15.76
N GLU A 189 -1.97 19.31 -16.42
CA GLU A 189 -1.98 20.48 -17.32
C GLU A 189 -2.57 20.16 -18.70
N SER A 190 -2.61 18.88 -19.11
CA SER A 190 -3.18 18.48 -20.40
C SER A 190 -4.71 18.50 -20.34
N LYS A 191 -5.33 19.21 -21.28
CA LYS A 191 -6.79 19.20 -21.46
C LYS A 191 -7.24 18.15 -22.47
N ASP A 192 -6.34 17.72 -23.34
CA ASP A 192 -6.59 16.68 -24.34
C ASP A 192 -6.23 15.32 -23.75
N ARG A 193 -7.09 14.83 -22.86
CA ARG A 193 -6.99 13.53 -22.19
C ARG A 193 -8.35 13.07 -21.68
N PRO A 194 -8.52 11.81 -21.31
CA PRO A 194 -9.65 11.34 -20.51
C PRO A 194 -9.76 12.08 -19.17
N SER A 195 -10.95 12.13 -18.61
CA SER A 195 -11.14 12.46 -17.20
C SER A 195 -10.42 11.43 -16.33
N VAL A 196 -9.82 11.85 -15.21
CA VAL A 196 -9.13 10.96 -14.29
C VAL A 196 -9.80 11.02 -12.93
N LYS A 197 -10.07 9.87 -12.37
CA LYS A 197 -10.46 9.69 -10.98
C LYS A 197 -9.37 8.95 -10.24
N LEU A 198 -9.08 9.38 -9.02
CA LEU A 198 -8.19 8.68 -8.10
C LEU A 198 -9.05 8.08 -7.00
N LEU A 199 -8.75 6.85 -6.63
CA LEU A 199 -9.31 6.19 -5.46
C LEU A 199 -8.13 5.77 -4.57
N PHE A 200 -8.09 6.29 -3.37
CA PHE A 200 -7.21 5.83 -2.30
C PHE A 200 -8.10 5.07 -1.32
N SER A 201 -8.07 3.77 -1.42
CA SER A 201 -8.97 2.88 -0.69
C SER A 201 -8.39 2.47 0.65
N GLY A 202 -9.24 2.25 1.63
CA GLY A 202 -8.88 1.68 2.93
C GLY A 202 -9.18 0.18 2.99
N GLN A 203 -8.61 -0.49 3.98
CA GLN A 203 -8.90 -1.89 4.34
C GLN A 203 -8.66 -2.92 3.23
N GLU A 204 -7.68 -2.66 2.34
CA GLU A 204 -7.21 -3.68 1.38
C GLU A 204 -6.63 -4.87 2.14
N GLU A 205 -5.75 -4.61 3.08
CA GLU A 205 -5.02 -5.57 3.90
C GLU A 205 -5.92 -6.52 4.74
N THR A 206 -7.18 -6.17 4.85
CA THR A 206 -8.17 -6.94 5.64
C THR A 206 -9.35 -7.43 4.81
N GLY A 207 -9.32 -7.28 3.47
CA GLY A 207 -10.34 -7.88 2.59
C GLY A 207 -10.84 -7.01 1.45
N GLY A 208 -10.20 -5.89 1.09
CA GLY A 208 -10.54 -5.09 -0.10
C GLY A 208 -11.81 -4.26 0.01
N ASP A 209 -12.42 -4.13 1.18
CA ASP A 209 -13.73 -3.49 1.37
C ASP A 209 -13.77 -2.02 0.89
N GLY A 210 -12.63 -1.31 0.98
CA GLY A 210 -12.49 0.05 0.46
C GLY A 210 -12.57 0.13 -1.05
N ALA A 211 -11.92 -0.80 -1.76
CA ALA A 211 -12.01 -0.90 -3.22
C ALA A 211 -13.41 -1.23 -3.69
N VAL A 212 -14.08 -2.19 -3.03
CA VAL A 212 -15.49 -2.56 -3.29
C VAL A 212 -16.40 -1.35 -3.15
N THR A 213 -16.35 -0.65 -2.01
CA THR A 213 -17.25 0.46 -1.71
C THR A 213 -16.94 1.71 -2.53
N GLY A 214 -15.65 2.02 -2.71
CA GLY A 214 -15.18 3.17 -3.47
C GLY A 214 -15.50 3.05 -4.96
N SER A 215 -15.14 1.94 -5.59
CA SER A 215 -15.42 1.70 -7.02
C SER A 215 -16.91 1.60 -7.34
N TYR A 216 -17.72 1.14 -6.39
CA TYR A 216 -19.19 1.09 -6.57
C TYR A 216 -19.78 2.48 -6.84
N ASN A 217 -19.26 3.53 -6.22
CA ASN A 217 -19.77 4.89 -6.39
C ASN A 217 -19.09 5.65 -7.55
N LEU A 218 -17.98 5.13 -8.06
CA LEU A 218 -17.24 5.75 -9.15
C LEU A 218 -17.65 5.13 -10.50
N VAL A 219 -18.05 5.99 -11.44
CA VAL A 219 -18.25 5.58 -12.84
C VAL A 219 -16.90 5.75 -13.53
N ALA A 220 -16.39 4.67 -14.13
CA ALA A 220 -15.16 4.66 -14.92
C ALA A 220 -15.31 3.67 -16.08
N ASP A 221 -14.67 3.98 -17.22
CA ASP A 221 -14.62 3.11 -18.39
C ASP A 221 -13.51 2.08 -18.26
N GLU A 222 -12.42 2.48 -17.60
CA GLU A 222 -11.24 1.69 -17.35
C GLU A 222 -10.69 2.00 -15.96
N CYS A 223 -9.97 1.03 -15.38
CA CYS A 223 -9.21 1.21 -14.16
C CYS A 223 -7.76 0.72 -14.36
N LEU A 224 -6.81 1.46 -13.83
CA LEU A 224 -5.47 0.99 -13.55
C LEU A 224 -5.31 0.94 -12.02
N SER A 225 -5.32 -0.26 -11.48
CA SER A 225 -4.95 -0.50 -10.09
C SER A 225 -3.43 -0.51 -9.97
N VAL A 226 -2.93 0.10 -8.93
CA VAL A 226 -1.50 0.14 -8.61
C VAL A 226 -1.31 -0.50 -7.26
N ASP A 227 -0.31 -1.35 -7.16
CA ASP A 227 0.05 -2.03 -5.93
C ASP A 227 1.56 -2.31 -5.94
N VAL A 228 2.08 -2.94 -4.92
CA VAL A 228 3.42 -3.50 -4.91
C VAL A 228 3.38 -4.99 -5.27
N SER A 229 4.50 -5.55 -5.69
CA SER A 229 4.64 -7.00 -5.88
C SER A 229 6.06 -7.47 -5.60
N PHE A 230 6.26 -8.78 -5.52
CA PHE A 230 7.50 -9.38 -5.07
C PHE A 230 8.69 -9.03 -5.98
N ALA A 231 9.76 -8.46 -5.38
CA ALA A 231 11.06 -8.33 -6.04
C ALA A 231 12.00 -9.47 -5.62
N ASP A 232 12.94 -9.77 -6.51
CA ASP A 232 13.96 -10.81 -6.30
C ASP A 232 14.76 -10.59 -5.02
N ALA A 233 14.93 -11.65 -4.24
CA ALA A 233 15.76 -11.72 -3.07
C ALA A 233 16.33 -13.15 -2.92
N PRO A 234 17.38 -13.36 -2.12
CA PRO A 234 17.81 -14.72 -1.78
C PRO A 234 16.60 -15.54 -1.29
N ASP A 235 16.53 -16.80 -1.71
CA ASP A 235 15.50 -17.78 -1.34
C ASP A 235 14.08 -17.50 -1.88
N MET A 236 13.91 -16.48 -2.74
CA MET A 236 12.65 -16.24 -3.45
C MET A 236 12.62 -16.95 -4.80
N PRO A 237 11.46 -17.52 -5.22
CA PRO A 237 11.29 -18.15 -6.53
C PRO A 237 11.37 -17.09 -7.63
N SER A 238 12.43 -17.13 -8.43
CA SER A 238 12.73 -16.10 -9.44
C SER A 238 11.64 -15.90 -10.48
N GLU A 239 10.87 -16.96 -10.77
CA GLU A 239 9.76 -16.94 -11.73
C GLU A 239 8.52 -16.17 -11.25
N LYS A 240 8.46 -15.87 -9.96
CA LYS A 240 7.38 -15.11 -9.32
C LYS A 240 7.79 -13.67 -8.95
N CYS A 241 9.03 -13.29 -9.23
CA CYS A 241 9.58 -12.04 -8.77
C CYS A 241 10.03 -11.14 -9.91
N GLY A 242 9.69 -9.87 -9.84
CA GLY A 242 10.32 -8.82 -10.61
C GLY A 242 11.71 -8.48 -10.05
N LYS A 243 12.38 -7.53 -10.67
CA LYS A 243 13.70 -7.05 -10.26
C LYS A 243 13.66 -5.55 -9.96
N LEU A 244 14.27 -5.13 -8.88
CA LEU A 244 14.44 -3.70 -8.58
C LEU A 244 15.30 -3.01 -9.67
N ASN A 245 14.95 -1.77 -9.98
CA ASN A 245 15.59 -0.96 -11.03
C ASN A 245 15.38 -1.52 -12.46
N LYS A 246 14.29 -2.23 -12.71
CA LYS A 246 13.92 -2.75 -14.04
C LYS A 246 12.55 -2.27 -14.52
N GLY A 247 11.98 -1.28 -13.84
CA GLY A 247 10.69 -0.70 -14.16
C GLY A 247 9.51 -1.46 -13.53
N PRO A 248 8.29 -0.92 -13.68
CA PRO A 248 7.07 -1.53 -13.18
C PRO A 248 6.85 -2.92 -13.76
N MET A 249 6.07 -3.71 -13.04
CA MET A 249 5.55 -4.99 -13.50
C MET A 249 4.14 -4.77 -14.05
N ILE A 250 3.88 -5.13 -15.31
CA ILE A 250 2.56 -5.08 -15.93
C ILE A 250 1.86 -6.42 -15.67
N GLY A 251 0.75 -6.37 -14.93
CA GLY A 251 -0.01 -7.55 -14.55
C GLY A 251 -0.75 -8.19 -15.74
N ILE A 252 -0.73 -9.52 -15.81
CA ILE A 252 -1.52 -10.36 -16.70
C ILE A 252 -2.16 -11.44 -15.85
N ALA A 253 -3.48 -11.41 -15.69
CA ALA A 253 -4.25 -12.36 -14.90
C ALA A 253 -5.63 -12.60 -15.54
N PRO A 254 -6.35 -13.69 -15.19
CA PRO A 254 -7.68 -13.97 -15.74
C PRO A 254 -8.71 -12.86 -15.45
N VAL A 255 -8.59 -12.15 -14.34
CA VAL A 255 -9.50 -11.07 -13.93
C VAL A 255 -9.19 -9.74 -14.64
N LEU A 256 -7.96 -9.56 -15.14
CA LEU A 256 -7.52 -8.34 -15.79
C LEU A 256 -7.93 -8.30 -17.28
N ASP A 257 -8.25 -7.10 -17.79
CA ASP A 257 -8.47 -6.94 -19.23
C ASP A 257 -7.13 -7.00 -19.99
N TYR A 258 -6.95 -8.08 -20.73
CA TYR A 258 -5.71 -8.35 -21.49
C TYR A 258 -5.33 -7.22 -22.46
N ARG A 259 -6.33 -6.49 -23.00
CA ARG A 259 -6.07 -5.35 -23.92
C ARG A 259 -5.40 -4.20 -23.18
N ILE A 260 -5.76 -3.95 -21.91
CA ILE A 260 -5.09 -2.94 -21.09
C ILE A 260 -3.64 -3.35 -20.87
N SER A 261 -3.38 -4.61 -20.50
CA SER A 261 -2.01 -5.11 -20.32
C SER A 261 -1.18 -4.98 -21.60
N GLN A 262 -1.76 -5.29 -22.78
CA GLN A 262 -1.08 -5.10 -24.05
C GLN A 262 -0.85 -3.62 -24.37
N LYS A 263 -1.83 -2.75 -24.14
CA LYS A 263 -1.70 -1.30 -24.38
C LYS A 263 -0.63 -0.67 -23.47
N LEU A 264 -0.56 -1.09 -22.20
CA LEU A 264 0.51 -0.67 -21.28
C LEU A 264 1.88 -1.09 -21.80
N LYS A 265 2.03 -2.33 -22.28
CA LYS A 265 3.26 -2.83 -22.89
C LYS A 265 3.65 -2.02 -24.13
N GLU A 266 2.71 -1.82 -25.07
CA GLU A 266 2.94 -1.00 -26.27
C GLU A 266 3.35 0.42 -25.93
N THR A 267 2.70 1.01 -24.91
CA THR A 267 3.03 2.35 -24.40
C THR A 267 4.45 2.38 -23.84
N ALA A 268 4.82 1.40 -23.00
CA ALA A 268 6.16 1.29 -22.44
C ALA A 268 7.24 1.19 -23.55
N GLU A 269 7.00 0.36 -24.56
CA GLU A 269 7.92 0.16 -25.70
C GLU A 269 8.05 1.47 -26.53
N ALA A 270 6.93 2.13 -26.86
CA ALA A 270 6.91 3.36 -27.65
C ALA A 270 7.60 4.52 -26.92
N LYS A 271 7.45 4.60 -25.59
CA LYS A 271 8.03 5.66 -24.76
C LYS A 271 9.38 5.29 -24.15
N LYS A 272 9.88 4.08 -24.44
CA LYS A 272 11.15 3.52 -23.92
C LYS A 272 11.21 3.52 -22.39
N ILE A 273 10.08 3.22 -21.74
CA ILE A 273 9.98 3.03 -20.31
C ILE A 273 10.32 1.56 -20.02
N PRO A 274 11.29 1.28 -19.16
CA PRO A 274 11.58 -0.10 -18.78
C PRO A 274 10.36 -0.70 -18.07
N TYR A 275 10.06 -1.97 -18.36
CA TYR A 275 8.96 -2.71 -17.74
C TYR A 275 9.29 -4.18 -17.61
N GLN A 276 8.53 -4.86 -16.79
CA GLN A 276 8.55 -6.30 -16.59
C GLN A 276 7.12 -6.85 -16.73
N LEU A 277 6.96 -8.16 -16.89
CA LEU A 277 5.64 -8.79 -16.90
C LEU A 277 5.44 -9.60 -15.62
N GLU A 278 4.24 -9.50 -15.05
CA GLU A 278 3.80 -10.28 -13.92
C GLU A 278 2.64 -11.17 -14.34
N ILE A 279 2.90 -12.49 -14.44
CA ILE A 279 1.92 -13.46 -14.92
C ILE A 279 1.32 -14.20 -13.73
N MET A 280 0.03 -14.03 -13.52
CA MET A 280 -0.72 -14.65 -12.45
C MET A 280 -1.80 -15.57 -13.03
N GLY A 281 -1.86 -16.80 -12.56
CA GLY A 281 -2.79 -17.80 -13.10
C GLY A 281 -4.17 -17.81 -12.42
N ASP A 282 -4.37 -17.00 -11.40
CA ASP A 282 -5.57 -16.93 -10.57
C ASP A 282 -5.90 -15.46 -10.26
N SER A 283 -6.27 -15.12 -9.01
CA SER A 283 -6.44 -13.75 -8.54
C SER A 283 -5.12 -12.97 -8.56
N THR A 284 -5.23 -11.64 -8.55
CA THR A 284 -4.06 -10.77 -8.41
C THR A 284 -3.66 -10.60 -6.95
N GLY A 285 -4.60 -10.79 -6.03
CA GLY A 285 -4.41 -10.51 -4.60
C GLY A 285 -4.29 -9.02 -4.31
N THR A 286 -4.91 -8.18 -5.13
CA THR A 286 -4.93 -6.72 -5.02
C THR A 286 -6.33 -6.17 -5.23
N ASN A 287 -6.56 -4.90 -5.01
CA ASN A 287 -7.82 -4.21 -5.30
C ASN A 287 -8.33 -4.41 -6.74
N ALA A 288 -7.45 -4.76 -7.68
CA ALA A 288 -7.85 -5.00 -9.07
C ALA A 288 -8.91 -6.10 -9.19
N ASP A 289 -8.86 -7.12 -8.31
CA ASP A 289 -9.83 -8.21 -8.30
C ASP A 289 -11.25 -7.71 -7.98
N ASP A 290 -11.40 -6.83 -7.00
CA ASP A 290 -12.67 -6.28 -6.54
C ASP A 290 -13.21 -5.21 -7.51
N ILE A 291 -12.33 -4.36 -8.02
CA ILE A 291 -12.71 -3.29 -8.96
C ILE A 291 -13.18 -3.88 -10.28
N ALA A 292 -12.52 -4.93 -10.78
CA ALA A 292 -12.89 -5.57 -12.02
C ALA A 292 -14.33 -6.09 -12.05
N ILE A 293 -14.84 -6.55 -10.90
CA ILE A 293 -16.21 -7.07 -10.76
C ILE A 293 -17.22 -6.06 -10.20
N SER A 294 -16.78 -4.81 -9.95
CA SER A 294 -17.65 -3.78 -9.39
C SER A 294 -18.81 -3.46 -10.34
N LYS A 295 -20.04 -3.41 -9.80
CA LYS A 295 -21.28 -3.17 -10.57
C LYS A 295 -21.47 -4.14 -11.75
N GLY A 296 -21.34 -3.62 -12.96
CA GLY A 296 -21.42 -4.37 -14.23
C GLY A 296 -20.06 -4.78 -14.78
N GLY A 297 -19.00 -4.60 -14.00
CA GLY A 297 -17.61 -4.80 -14.38
C GLY A 297 -16.94 -3.51 -14.86
N ILE A 298 -15.70 -3.30 -14.44
CA ILE A 298 -14.81 -2.23 -14.93
C ILE A 298 -13.60 -2.92 -15.57
N ARG A 299 -13.24 -2.51 -16.79
CA ARG A 299 -12.02 -3.03 -17.44
C ARG A 299 -10.81 -2.61 -16.62
N THR A 300 -10.14 -3.56 -16.00
CA THR A 300 -9.08 -3.28 -15.04
C THR A 300 -7.74 -3.82 -15.54
N GLY A 301 -6.70 -3.00 -15.45
CA GLY A 301 -5.29 -3.38 -15.57
C GLY A 301 -4.58 -3.20 -14.23
N LEU A 302 -3.42 -3.84 -14.09
CA LEU A 302 -2.58 -3.77 -12.88
C LEU A 302 -1.16 -3.34 -13.25
N VAL A 303 -0.62 -2.40 -12.48
CA VAL A 303 0.77 -1.95 -12.54
C VAL A 303 1.38 -2.09 -11.16
N SER A 304 2.31 -3.04 -10.98
CA SER A 304 2.91 -3.31 -9.68
C SER A 304 4.32 -2.72 -9.56
N VAL A 305 4.63 -2.15 -8.40
CA VAL A 305 5.99 -1.69 -8.05
C VAL A 305 6.75 -2.85 -7.42
N PRO A 306 7.91 -3.27 -7.97
CA PRO A 306 8.71 -4.32 -7.35
C PRO A 306 9.17 -3.93 -5.93
N GLN A 307 8.89 -4.79 -4.94
CA GLN A 307 9.18 -4.55 -3.53
C GLN A 307 9.81 -5.77 -2.87
N ARG A 308 10.79 -5.54 -2.01
CA ARG A 308 11.37 -6.56 -1.10
C ARG A 308 10.81 -6.42 0.30
N ASN A 309 10.82 -7.53 1.03
CA ASN A 309 10.42 -7.61 2.43
C ASN A 309 8.97 -7.14 2.68
N MET A 310 8.07 -7.40 1.73
CA MET A 310 6.64 -7.10 1.86
C MET A 310 6.09 -7.61 3.19
N HIS A 311 5.17 -6.85 3.80
CA HIS A 311 4.54 -7.16 5.08
C HIS A 311 5.52 -7.29 6.27
N THR A 312 6.60 -6.53 6.22
CA THR A 312 7.53 -6.40 7.36
C THR A 312 7.62 -4.95 7.84
N GLY A 313 8.36 -4.73 8.93
CA GLY A 313 8.65 -3.36 9.38
C GLY A 313 9.61 -2.59 8.46
N VAL A 314 10.32 -3.28 7.53
CA VAL A 314 11.32 -2.66 6.64
C VAL A 314 11.15 -3.19 5.23
N GLU A 315 10.45 -2.45 4.41
CA GLU A 315 10.22 -2.73 3.00
C GLU A 315 11.21 -1.94 2.14
N ILE A 316 11.52 -2.42 0.94
CA ILE A 316 12.52 -1.81 0.05
C ILE A 316 11.98 -1.75 -1.36
N ILE A 317 12.01 -0.55 -1.96
CA ILE A 317 11.67 -0.30 -3.36
C ILE A 317 12.75 0.49 -4.06
N SER A 318 12.67 0.58 -5.38
CA SER A 318 13.48 1.51 -6.19
C SER A 318 12.68 2.77 -6.49
N LEU A 319 13.24 3.93 -6.20
CA LEU A 319 12.62 5.21 -6.52
C LEU A 319 12.44 5.40 -8.04
N GLU A 320 13.34 4.82 -8.83
CA GLU A 320 13.25 4.84 -10.30
C GLU A 320 12.08 3.99 -10.80
N ASP A 321 11.79 2.84 -10.17
CA ASP A 321 10.65 2.01 -10.55
C ASP A 321 9.33 2.72 -10.24
N VAL A 322 9.21 3.43 -9.12
CA VAL A 322 8.04 4.27 -8.77
C VAL A 322 7.84 5.38 -9.81
N GLU A 323 8.90 6.11 -10.18
CA GLU A 323 8.81 7.17 -11.22
C GLU A 323 8.46 6.60 -12.59
N ASN A 324 8.99 5.42 -12.96
CA ASN A 324 8.67 4.76 -14.22
C ASN A 324 7.23 4.23 -14.24
N SER A 325 6.70 3.73 -13.11
CA SER A 325 5.29 3.37 -12.96
C SER A 325 4.38 4.57 -13.20
N ALA A 326 4.68 5.68 -12.56
CA ALA A 326 3.91 6.92 -12.74
C ALA A 326 3.97 7.46 -14.18
N LYS A 327 5.13 7.39 -14.83
CA LYS A 327 5.28 7.78 -16.24
C LYS A 327 4.50 6.88 -17.16
N LEU A 328 4.54 5.56 -16.96
CA LEU A 328 3.81 4.60 -17.79
C LEU A 328 2.30 4.87 -17.73
N ILE A 329 1.76 5.08 -16.53
CA ILE A 329 0.35 5.40 -16.31
C ILE A 329 -0.01 6.75 -16.96
N ALA A 330 0.83 7.77 -16.77
CA ALA A 330 0.62 9.09 -17.37
C ALA A 330 0.57 9.02 -18.92
N GLU A 331 1.51 8.30 -19.55
CA GLU A 331 1.56 8.11 -21.00
C GLU A 331 0.38 7.28 -21.52
N TYR A 332 -0.09 6.29 -20.76
CA TYR A 332 -1.31 5.55 -21.08
C TYR A 332 -2.53 6.48 -21.09
N ILE A 333 -2.67 7.36 -20.09
CA ILE A 333 -3.76 8.33 -20.00
C ILE A 333 -3.68 9.36 -21.16
N LEU A 334 -2.50 9.90 -21.44
CA LEU A 334 -2.29 10.87 -22.53
C LEU A 334 -2.51 10.24 -23.91
N GLY A 335 -2.31 8.94 -24.02
CA GLY A 335 -2.67 8.15 -25.20
C GLY A 335 -4.16 7.80 -25.32
N GLY A 336 -5.03 8.29 -24.42
CA GLY A 336 -6.48 8.09 -24.45
C GLY A 336 -6.96 6.74 -23.89
N GLY A 337 -6.08 5.91 -23.35
CA GLY A 337 -6.43 4.57 -22.87
C GLY A 337 -6.63 3.55 -24.01
N LEU A 338 -7.58 2.60 -23.88
CA LEU A 338 -7.80 1.52 -24.85
C LEU A 338 -8.29 1.96 -26.23
N ASP A 339 -9.21 2.92 -26.27
CA ASP A 339 -10.01 3.23 -27.43
C ASP A 339 -9.69 4.63 -27.99
N ALA A 340 -8.40 4.98 -28.02
CA ALA A 340 -7.91 6.24 -28.57
C ALA A 340 -7.53 6.10 -30.06
#